data_f42195d6b5f2b67ae87d4721c0daa58d
#
_entry.id   f42195d6b5f2b67ae87d4721c0daa58d
#
_cell.length_a   1.000
_cell.length_b   1.000
_cell.length_c   1.000
_cell.angle_alpha   90.00
_cell.angle_beta   90.00
_cell.angle_gamma   90.00
#
_symmetry.space_group_name_H-M   'P 1'
#
loop_
_entity.id
_entity.type
_entity.pdbx_description
1 polymer ?
#
loop_
_entity_poly.entity_id
_entity_poly.type
_entity_poly.pdbx_seq_one_letter_code
_entity_poly.pdbx_strand_id
1 'polypeptide(L)'
;MNLPKKVRLVEVGPRDGLQNEKQPIEVADKIRLVDDLSAAGLDYIEVGSFVSPKWVPQMAGSAEVFAGIRQRPGVTYAALAPNLKGFEAALESGVKEVAVFAAASEAFSQRNINCSIKDSLERFVPVLEAARQHQVRVRGYISCVLGCPYDGDVDPRQVAWVARELQQMGCYEVSLGDTIGVGTAGATRRLIEAVASEVPRERLAGHFHDTYGQALANIYASLLEGVAVFDSSVAGLGGCPYAKGATGNVASEDVLYLLNGLEIHTGVDMHALVDAGQRICAVLGKSNGSRAAKAXLAKA
;
A
#
# COMPACT_ATOMS: atom_id res chain seq x y z
N MET A 1 25.23 -11.97 -2.64
CA MET A 1 23.76 -11.87 -2.52
C MET A 1 23.17 -11.34 -3.80
N ASN A 2 22.09 -11.94 -4.24
CA ASN A 2 21.48 -11.56 -5.51
C ASN A 2 20.25 -10.68 -5.27
N LEU A 3 20.49 -9.41 -5.02
CA LEU A 3 19.41 -8.45 -4.75
C LEU A 3 18.95 -7.79 -6.04
N PRO A 4 17.68 -7.38 -6.12
CA PRO A 4 17.24 -6.58 -7.27
C PRO A 4 18.07 -5.31 -7.38
N LYS A 5 18.35 -4.88 -8.61
CA LYS A 5 19.08 -3.63 -8.83
C LYS A 5 18.18 -2.41 -8.73
N LYS A 6 16.88 -2.61 -8.88
CA LYS A 6 15.90 -1.55 -8.87
C LYS A 6 14.68 -2.01 -8.08
N VAL A 7 14.11 -1.12 -7.29
CA VAL A 7 12.87 -1.36 -6.54
C VAL A 7 11.90 -0.22 -6.84
N ARG A 8 10.64 -0.57 -7.05
CA ARG A 8 9.58 0.43 -7.14
C ARG A 8 8.95 0.60 -5.77
N LEU A 9 8.96 1.84 -5.27
CA LEU A 9 8.23 2.19 -4.05
C LEU A 9 6.83 2.63 -4.45
N VAL A 10 5.84 1.97 -3.85
CA VAL A 10 4.43 2.34 -4.03
C VAL A 10 4.06 3.19 -2.81
N GLU A 11 3.81 4.47 -3.04
CA GLU A 11 3.52 5.39 -1.95
C GLU A 11 2.03 5.32 -1.63
N VAL A 12 1.70 4.81 -0.45
CA VAL A 12 0.30 4.67 -0.04
C VAL A 12 -0.11 5.71 1.01
N GLY A 13 0.77 6.65 1.31
CA GLY A 13 0.47 7.67 2.31
C GLY A 13 -0.83 8.43 2.08
N PRO A 14 -1.08 8.93 0.86
CA PRO A 14 -2.32 9.69 0.64
C PRO A 14 -3.59 8.85 0.78
N ARG A 15 -3.54 7.54 0.52
CA ARG A 15 -4.72 6.71 0.70
C ARG A 15 -4.68 5.98 2.03
N ASP A 16 -3.82 4.97 2.16
CA ASP A 16 -3.81 4.12 3.34
C ASP A 16 -3.36 4.90 4.58
N GLY A 17 -2.36 5.74 4.41
CA GLY A 17 -1.87 6.55 5.53
C GLY A 17 -2.94 7.49 6.06
N LEU A 18 -3.49 8.34 5.20
CA LEU A 18 -4.48 9.32 5.64
C LEU A 18 -5.79 8.69 6.06
N GLN A 19 -6.16 7.56 5.46
CA GLN A 19 -7.38 6.85 5.82
C GLN A 19 -7.39 6.48 7.29
N ASN A 20 -6.23 6.19 7.85
CA ASN A 20 -6.09 5.74 9.23
C ASN A 20 -5.62 6.85 10.18
N GLU A 21 -5.64 8.10 9.74
CA GLU A 21 -5.44 9.24 10.61
C GLU A 21 -6.77 9.68 11.20
N LYS A 22 -6.74 10.25 12.41
CA LYS A 22 -7.98 10.54 13.11
C LYS A 22 -8.76 11.70 12.50
N GLN A 23 -8.06 12.72 11.99
CA GLN A 23 -8.75 13.92 11.52
C GLN A 23 -8.84 13.92 9.99
N PRO A 24 -9.95 14.41 9.43
CA PRO A 24 -10.06 14.63 8.00
C PRO A 24 -9.11 15.71 7.55
N ILE A 25 -8.65 15.60 6.31
CA ILE A 25 -7.71 16.53 5.72
C ILE A 25 -8.38 17.23 4.55
N GLU A 26 -8.13 18.53 4.40
CA GLU A 26 -8.68 19.32 3.32
C GLU A 26 -8.18 18.82 1.97
N VAL A 27 -9.01 18.95 0.94
CA VAL A 27 -8.63 18.55 -0.41
C VAL A 27 -7.34 19.24 -0.85
N ALA A 28 -7.19 20.53 -0.56
CA ALA A 28 -5.99 21.27 -0.96
C ALA A 28 -4.73 20.66 -0.35
N ASP A 29 -4.81 20.19 0.89
CA ASP A 29 -3.64 19.57 1.54
C ASP A 29 -3.35 18.19 0.95
N LYS A 30 -4.38 17.45 0.56
CA LYS A 30 -4.17 16.17 -0.10
C LYS A 30 -3.51 16.38 -1.47
N ILE A 31 -3.96 17.38 -2.22
CA ILE A 31 -3.35 17.71 -3.52
C ILE A 31 -1.88 18.05 -3.34
N ARG A 32 -1.57 18.88 -2.35
CA ARG A 32 -0.20 19.25 -2.11
C ARG A 32 0.66 18.05 -1.75
N LEU A 33 0.13 17.15 -0.93
CA LEU A 33 0.88 15.95 -0.57
C LEU A 33 1.22 15.12 -1.80
N VAL A 34 0.24 14.89 -2.67
CA VAL A 34 0.48 14.09 -3.88
C VAL A 34 1.50 14.78 -4.78
N ASP A 35 1.35 16.09 -4.98
CA ASP A 35 2.29 16.84 -5.82
C ASP A 35 3.71 16.80 -5.24
N ASP A 36 3.83 16.96 -3.92
CA ASP A 36 5.14 16.88 -3.26
C ASP A 36 5.78 15.50 -3.46
N LEU A 37 4.97 14.45 -3.34
CA LEU A 37 5.48 13.09 -3.48
C LEU A 37 5.94 12.81 -4.91
N SER A 38 5.17 13.23 -5.90
CA SER A 38 5.62 13.02 -7.29
C SER A 38 6.86 13.86 -7.61
N ALA A 39 6.94 15.08 -7.05
CA ALA A 39 8.14 15.89 -7.22
C ALA A 39 9.36 15.24 -6.55
N ALA A 40 9.15 14.47 -5.49
CA ALA A 40 10.25 13.78 -4.81
C ALA A 40 10.75 12.55 -5.59
N GLY A 41 10.03 12.14 -6.63
CA GLY A 41 10.48 11.04 -7.47
C GLY A 41 9.71 9.75 -7.32
N LEU A 42 8.67 9.74 -6.49
CA LEU A 42 7.80 8.55 -6.41
C LEU A 42 7.10 8.38 -7.76
N ASP A 43 7.22 7.21 -8.36
CA ASP A 43 6.60 6.98 -9.66
C ASP A 43 5.29 6.17 -9.56
N TYR A 44 4.84 5.90 -8.35
CA TYR A 44 3.55 5.26 -8.12
C TYR A 44 2.99 5.80 -6.82
N ILE A 45 1.82 6.45 -6.90
CA ILE A 45 1.19 7.06 -5.73
C ILE A 45 -0.28 6.62 -5.70
N GLU A 46 -0.70 6.03 -4.59
CA GLU A 46 -2.11 5.71 -4.39
C GLU A 46 -2.76 6.95 -3.79
N VAL A 47 -3.53 7.65 -4.61
CA VAL A 47 -3.97 9.01 -4.33
C VAL A 47 -5.18 9.05 -3.42
N GLY A 48 -6.07 8.07 -3.53
CA GLY A 48 -7.29 8.08 -2.74
C GLY A 48 -8.10 6.83 -2.93
N SER A 49 -9.36 6.90 -2.53
CA SER A 49 -10.26 5.77 -2.58
C SER A 49 -11.65 6.24 -2.99
N PHE A 50 -12.29 5.49 -3.87
CA PHE A 50 -13.67 5.78 -4.30
C PHE A 50 -14.66 4.95 -3.48
N VAL A 51 -14.49 5.03 -2.18
CA VAL A 51 -15.38 4.41 -1.19
C VAL A 51 -16.40 5.47 -0.76
N SER A 52 -17.56 5.01 -0.27
CA SER A 52 -18.56 5.94 0.24
C SER A 52 -17.98 6.79 1.37
N PRO A 53 -18.13 8.12 1.31
CA PRO A 53 -17.67 8.99 2.41
C PRO A 53 -18.34 8.71 3.74
N LYS A 54 -19.51 8.07 3.73
CA LYS A 54 -20.17 7.67 4.97
C LYS A 54 -19.34 6.63 5.72
N TRP A 55 -18.64 5.75 4.99
CA TRP A 55 -17.84 4.69 5.59
C TRP A 55 -16.44 5.15 5.94
N VAL A 56 -15.82 5.97 5.05
CA VAL A 56 -14.45 6.43 5.24
C VAL A 56 -14.41 7.93 4.94
N PRO A 57 -14.78 8.77 5.90
CA PRO A 57 -14.80 10.24 5.64
C PRO A 57 -13.42 10.80 5.29
N GLN A 58 -12.33 10.17 5.76
CA GLN A 58 -10.99 10.64 5.42
C GLN A 58 -10.70 10.57 3.92
N MET A 59 -11.42 9.72 3.19
CA MET A 59 -11.23 9.58 1.74
C MET A 59 -12.20 10.42 0.92
N ALA A 60 -13.04 11.22 1.58
CA ALA A 60 -13.92 12.12 0.86
C ALA A 60 -13.10 13.06 -0.01
N GLY A 61 -13.63 13.38 -1.19
CA GLY A 61 -12.97 14.31 -2.09
C GLY A 61 -11.94 13.71 -3.00
N SER A 62 -11.89 12.38 -3.12
CA SER A 62 -10.88 11.75 -4.00
C SER A 62 -11.00 12.24 -5.44
N ALA A 63 -12.22 12.42 -5.95
CA ALA A 63 -12.40 12.94 -7.30
C ALA A 63 -11.79 14.34 -7.45
N GLU A 64 -12.01 15.20 -6.44
CA GLU A 64 -11.46 16.55 -6.46
C GLU A 64 -9.93 16.52 -6.37
N VAL A 65 -9.38 15.60 -5.61
CA VAL A 65 -7.92 15.47 -5.53
C VAL A 65 -7.37 15.09 -6.91
N PHE A 66 -7.97 14.09 -7.57
CA PHE A 66 -7.51 13.71 -8.90
C PHE A 66 -7.61 14.88 -9.90
N ALA A 67 -8.65 15.69 -9.79
CA ALA A 67 -8.79 16.84 -10.67
C ALA A 67 -7.75 17.92 -10.41
N GLY A 68 -7.25 18.02 -9.18
CA GLY A 68 -6.36 19.11 -8.79
C GLY A 68 -4.87 18.82 -8.82
N ILE A 69 -4.48 17.56 -8.84
CA ILE A 69 -3.05 17.22 -8.81
C ILE A 69 -2.40 17.46 -10.17
N ARG A 70 -1.09 17.69 -10.14
CA ARG A 70 -0.29 17.81 -11.36
C ARG A 70 0.19 16.41 -11.73
N GLN A 71 -0.39 15.85 -12.78
CA GLN A 71 -0.02 14.51 -13.21
C GLN A 71 1.22 14.56 -14.08
N ARG A 72 2.33 14.07 -13.55
CA ARG A 72 3.60 14.08 -14.24
C ARG A 72 3.74 12.86 -15.13
N PRO A 73 4.38 13.00 -16.32
CA PRO A 73 4.66 11.82 -17.15
C PRO A 73 5.48 10.80 -16.38
N GLY A 74 5.19 9.53 -16.60
CA GLY A 74 5.94 8.45 -15.97
C GLY A 74 5.51 8.12 -14.55
N VAL A 75 4.52 8.82 -14.01
CA VAL A 75 4.01 8.54 -12.66
C VAL A 75 2.62 7.92 -12.78
N THR A 76 2.39 6.85 -12.03
CA THR A 76 1.08 6.22 -11.93
C THR A 76 0.34 6.79 -10.72
N TYR A 77 -0.85 7.32 -10.96
CA TYR A 77 -1.72 7.86 -9.93
C TYR A 77 -2.91 6.91 -9.81
N ALA A 78 -2.95 6.13 -8.73
CA ALA A 78 -3.91 5.04 -8.58
C ALA A 78 -4.92 5.32 -7.47
N ALA A 79 -5.98 4.53 -7.42
CA ALA A 79 -7.01 4.66 -6.38
C ALA A 79 -7.55 3.29 -6.01
N LEU A 80 -8.04 3.18 -4.79
CA LEU A 80 -8.75 1.98 -4.34
C LEU A 80 -10.20 2.04 -4.85
N ALA A 81 -10.69 0.93 -5.38
CA ALA A 81 -12.07 0.83 -5.85
C ALA A 81 -12.73 -0.37 -5.16
N PRO A 82 -13.59 -0.13 -4.18
CA PRO A 82 -14.15 -1.25 -3.39
C PRO A 82 -15.23 -2.04 -4.10
N ASN A 83 -15.79 -1.51 -5.20
CA ASN A 83 -16.87 -2.18 -5.92
C ASN A 83 -17.02 -1.53 -7.28
N LEU A 84 -17.97 -2.01 -8.06
CA LEU A 84 -18.18 -1.49 -9.42
C LEU A 84 -18.56 -0.02 -9.41
N LYS A 85 -19.40 0.41 -8.47
CA LYS A 85 -19.78 1.82 -8.37
C LYS A 85 -18.55 2.69 -8.13
N GLY A 86 -17.68 2.26 -7.23
CA GLY A 86 -16.42 2.98 -6.98
C GLY A 86 -15.51 2.98 -8.20
N PHE A 87 -15.46 1.86 -8.90
CA PHE A 87 -14.67 1.81 -10.13
C PHE A 87 -15.19 2.79 -11.18
N GLU A 88 -16.51 2.88 -11.33
CA GLU A 88 -17.11 3.80 -12.30
C GLU A 88 -16.78 5.25 -11.95
N ALA A 89 -16.82 5.59 -10.65
CA ALA A 89 -16.47 6.93 -10.22
C ALA A 89 -14.98 7.22 -10.47
N ALA A 90 -14.13 6.24 -10.24
CA ALA A 90 -12.70 6.39 -10.54
C ALA A 90 -12.48 6.62 -12.04
N LEU A 91 -13.17 5.85 -12.85
CA LEU A 91 -13.05 5.97 -14.30
C LEU A 91 -13.48 7.38 -14.76
N GLU A 92 -14.58 7.90 -14.21
CA GLU A 92 -15.03 9.26 -14.53
C GLU A 92 -14.00 10.31 -14.14
N SER A 93 -13.22 10.03 -13.10
CA SER A 93 -12.18 10.95 -12.63
C SER A 93 -10.87 10.81 -13.40
N GLY A 94 -10.82 9.96 -14.40
CA GLY A 94 -9.63 9.78 -15.23
C GLY A 94 -8.59 8.85 -14.65
N VAL A 95 -8.96 8.07 -13.65
CA VAL A 95 -8.00 7.14 -13.01
C VAL A 95 -7.68 6.01 -13.98
N LYS A 96 -6.39 5.70 -14.12
CA LYS A 96 -5.90 4.69 -15.06
C LYS A 96 -5.50 3.39 -14.40
N GLU A 97 -5.44 3.36 -13.08
CA GLU A 97 -5.09 2.15 -12.35
C GLU A 97 -5.87 2.15 -11.02
N VAL A 98 -6.47 1.01 -10.71
CA VAL A 98 -7.20 0.86 -9.44
C VAL A 98 -6.67 -0.34 -8.68
N ALA A 99 -7.02 -0.42 -7.40
CA ALA A 99 -6.71 -1.58 -6.58
C ALA A 99 -8.01 -2.14 -6.00
N VAL A 100 -8.03 -3.47 -5.91
CA VAL A 100 -9.04 -4.22 -5.17
C VAL A 100 -8.36 -4.93 -4.01
N PHE A 101 -9.12 -5.58 -3.16
CA PHE A 101 -8.53 -6.16 -1.95
C PHE A 101 -9.27 -7.44 -1.54
N ALA A 102 -8.54 -8.30 -0.86
CA ALA A 102 -9.06 -9.53 -0.28
C ALA A 102 -8.29 -9.78 1.01
N ALA A 103 -8.67 -10.82 1.73
CA ALA A 103 -7.98 -11.19 2.96
C ALA A 103 -7.59 -12.66 2.88
N ALA A 104 -6.57 -13.02 3.66
CA ALA A 104 -6.14 -14.42 3.75
C ALA A 104 -6.78 -15.14 4.95
N SER A 105 -7.62 -14.44 5.71
CA SER A 105 -8.29 -14.99 6.90
C SER A 105 -9.80 -14.85 6.75
N GLU A 106 -10.52 -15.95 6.98
CA GLU A 106 -11.98 -15.90 6.89
C GLU A 106 -12.57 -15.01 7.99
N ALA A 107 -12.04 -15.08 9.20
CA ALA A 107 -12.55 -14.24 10.28
C ALA A 107 -12.36 -12.76 9.96
N PHE A 108 -11.20 -12.41 9.39
CA PHE A 108 -10.95 -11.02 9.03
C PHE A 108 -11.90 -10.56 7.92
N SER A 109 -12.11 -11.41 6.92
CA SER A 109 -13.02 -11.09 5.82
C SER A 109 -14.43 -10.85 6.36
N GLN A 110 -14.92 -11.75 7.22
CA GLN A 110 -16.26 -11.60 7.81
C GLN A 110 -16.38 -10.31 8.60
N ARG A 111 -15.40 -10.00 9.44
CA ARG A 111 -15.48 -8.82 10.28
C ARG A 111 -15.27 -7.52 9.51
N ASN A 112 -14.40 -7.55 8.50
CA ASN A 112 -14.04 -6.34 7.78
C ASN A 112 -15.02 -5.99 6.66
N ILE A 113 -15.54 -6.98 5.94
CA ILE A 113 -16.42 -6.76 4.79
C ILE A 113 -17.64 -7.66 4.77
N ASN A 114 -17.90 -8.35 5.87
CA ASN A 114 -19.13 -9.10 6.10
C ASN A 114 -19.40 -10.17 5.04
N CYS A 115 -18.36 -10.86 4.61
CA CYS A 115 -18.51 -11.98 3.68
C CYS A 115 -17.29 -12.88 3.74
N SER A 116 -17.43 -14.08 3.15
CA SER A 116 -16.31 -15.02 3.04
C SER A 116 -15.27 -14.50 2.06
N ILE A 117 -14.07 -15.08 2.11
CA ILE A 117 -13.03 -14.76 1.13
C ILE A 117 -13.55 -15.04 -0.28
N LYS A 118 -14.15 -16.22 -0.47
CA LYS A 118 -14.66 -16.59 -1.81
C LYS A 118 -15.68 -15.58 -2.31
N ASP A 119 -16.63 -15.18 -1.47
CA ASP A 119 -17.64 -14.21 -1.86
C ASP A 119 -17.00 -12.85 -2.16
N SER A 120 -15.98 -12.45 -1.39
CA SER A 120 -15.30 -11.18 -1.63
C SER A 120 -14.62 -11.18 -3.00
N LEU A 121 -13.99 -12.29 -3.36
CA LEU A 121 -13.37 -12.41 -4.67
C LEU A 121 -14.41 -12.31 -5.78
N GLU A 122 -15.56 -12.98 -5.60
CA GLU A 122 -16.61 -12.92 -6.61
C GLU A 122 -17.16 -11.50 -6.78
N ARG A 123 -17.21 -10.73 -5.70
CA ARG A 123 -17.68 -9.35 -5.78
C ARG A 123 -16.78 -8.49 -6.67
N PHE A 124 -15.51 -8.82 -6.79
CA PHE A 124 -14.58 -8.04 -7.60
C PHE A 124 -14.54 -8.46 -9.07
N VAL A 125 -15.17 -9.58 -9.44
CA VAL A 125 -15.19 -10.01 -10.84
C VAL A 125 -15.73 -8.91 -11.77
N PRO A 126 -16.87 -8.26 -11.45
CA PRO A 126 -17.35 -7.18 -12.33
C PRO A 126 -16.36 -6.02 -12.44
N VAL A 127 -15.63 -5.71 -11.39
CA VAL A 127 -14.63 -4.63 -11.42
C VAL A 127 -13.53 -5.01 -12.40
N LEU A 128 -13.03 -6.24 -12.32
CA LEU A 128 -11.95 -6.70 -13.21
C LEU A 128 -12.42 -6.73 -14.66
N GLU A 129 -13.67 -7.15 -14.91
CA GLU A 129 -14.22 -7.14 -16.26
C GLU A 129 -14.33 -5.72 -16.83
N ALA A 130 -14.84 -4.80 -16.03
CA ALA A 130 -14.95 -3.41 -16.47
C ALA A 130 -13.57 -2.79 -16.70
N ALA A 131 -12.62 -3.10 -15.83
CA ALA A 131 -11.26 -2.59 -15.97
C ALA A 131 -10.64 -3.07 -17.29
N ARG A 132 -10.84 -4.33 -17.63
CA ARG A 132 -10.31 -4.85 -18.88
C ARG A 132 -10.95 -4.11 -20.08
N GLN A 133 -12.24 -3.88 -20.03
CA GLN A 133 -12.95 -3.19 -21.12
C GLN A 133 -12.44 -1.76 -21.30
N HIS A 134 -12.04 -1.10 -20.23
CA HIS A 134 -11.61 0.29 -20.26
C HIS A 134 -10.09 0.44 -20.20
N GLN A 135 -9.36 -0.69 -20.28
CA GLN A 135 -7.89 -0.67 -20.28
C GLN A 135 -7.31 -0.04 -19.02
N VAL A 136 -7.96 -0.31 -17.88
CA VAL A 136 -7.49 0.12 -16.56
C VAL A 136 -6.78 -1.07 -15.92
N ARG A 137 -5.56 -0.86 -15.43
CA ARG A 137 -4.83 -1.91 -14.74
C ARG A 137 -5.35 -2.07 -13.31
N VAL A 138 -5.31 -3.28 -12.80
CA VAL A 138 -5.81 -3.58 -11.45
C VAL A 138 -4.72 -4.25 -10.63
N ARG A 139 -4.51 -3.71 -9.45
CA ARG A 139 -3.60 -4.26 -8.43
C ARG A 139 -4.46 -4.90 -7.34
N GLY A 140 -3.98 -5.98 -6.71
CA GLY A 140 -4.74 -6.64 -5.67
C GLY A 140 -3.99 -6.65 -4.35
N TYR A 141 -4.67 -6.26 -3.27
CA TYR A 141 -4.12 -6.35 -1.91
C TYR A 141 -4.64 -7.61 -1.23
N ILE A 142 -3.77 -8.26 -0.44
CA ILE A 142 -4.19 -9.34 0.45
C ILE A 142 -3.83 -8.95 1.87
N SER A 143 -4.83 -8.90 2.75
CA SER A 143 -4.61 -8.60 4.18
C SER A 143 -4.30 -9.87 4.96
N CYS A 144 -3.61 -9.71 6.08
CA CYS A 144 -3.39 -10.76 7.08
C CYS A 144 -2.54 -11.92 6.55
N VAL A 145 -1.51 -11.61 5.74
CA VAL A 145 -0.71 -12.68 5.13
C VAL A 145 0.27 -13.32 6.12
N LEU A 146 0.57 -12.67 7.25
CA LEU A 146 1.51 -13.16 8.25
C LEU A 146 0.90 -13.27 9.64
N GLY A 147 -0.41 -13.09 9.73
CA GLY A 147 -1.13 -13.19 10.98
C GLY A 147 -2.41 -12.40 10.96
N CYS A 148 -3.39 -12.87 11.71
CA CYS A 148 -4.73 -12.29 11.75
C CYS A 148 -5.07 -11.91 13.19
N PRO A 149 -5.68 -10.72 13.41
CA PRO A 149 -6.02 -10.32 14.79
C PRO A 149 -7.11 -11.20 15.42
N TYR A 150 -7.82 -11.98 14.63
CA TYR A 150 -8.91 -12.83 15.12
C TYR A 150 -8.56 -14.31 15.07
N ASP A 151 -7.98 -14.78 13.96
CA ASP A 151 -7.67 -16.21 13.79
C ASP A 151 -6.25 -16.56 14.24
N GLY A 152 -5.37 -15.60 14.43
CA GLY A 152 -3.98 -15.87 14.77
C GLY A 152 -3.17 -16.27 13.56
N ASP A 153 -2.58 -17.45 13.59
CA ASP A 153 -1.72 -17.91 12.50
C ASP A 153 -2.50 -18.06 11.20
N VAL A 154 -1.86 -17.71 10.09
CA VAL A 154 -2.42 -17.83 8.75
C VAL A 154 -1.52 -18.72 7.93
N ASP A 155 -2.10 -19.77 7.34
CA ASP A 155 -1.35 -20.73 6.53
C ASP A 155 -0.89 -20.04 5.23
N PRO A 156 0.42 -20.08 4.91
CA PRO A 156 0.89 -19.50 3.65
C PRO A 156 0.22 -20.10 2.40
N ARG A 157 -0.27 -21.35 2.49
CA ARG A 157 -0.98 -21.94 1.34
C ARG A 157 -2.30 -21.25 1.10
N GLN A 158 -2.95 -20.75 2.15
CA GLN A 158 -4.18 -19.96 2.00
C GLN A 158 -3.87 -18.66 1.27
N VAL A 159 -2.77 -18.00 1.63
CA VAL A 159 -2.35 -16.78 0.95
C VAL A 159 -2.06 -17.09 -0.53
N ALA A 160 -1.37 -18.17 -0.80
CA ALA A 160 -1.05 -18.56 -2.18
C ALA A 160 -2.32 -18.75 -3.00
N TRP A 161 -3.36 -19.36 -2.39
CA TRP A 161 -4.63 -19.55 -3.08
C TRP A 161 -5.29 -18.20 -3.42
N VAL A 162 -5.36 -17.29 -2.45
CA VAL A 162 -5.97 -15.99 -2.70
C VAL A 162 -5.19 -15.23 -3.76
N ALA A 163 -3.85 -15.27 -3.70
CA ALA A 163 -3.01 -14.58 -4.68
C ALA A 163 -3.26 -15.14 -6.09
N ARG A 164 -3.35 -16.47 -6.22
CA ARG A 164 -3.65 -17.09 -7.51
C ARG A 164 -5.01 -16.61 -8.04
N GLU A 165 -6.02 -16.56 -7.17
CA GLU A 165 -7.35 -16.13 -7.59
C GLU A 165 -7.33 -14.69 -8.08
N LEU A 166 -6.64 -13.81 -7.38
CA LEU A 166 -6.54 -12.41 -7.82
C LEU A 166 -5.82 -12.30 -9.16
N GLN A 167 -4.73 -13.03 -9.32
CA GLN A 167 -4.00 -12.98 -10.58
C GLN A 167 -4.86 -13.52 -11.74
N GLN A 168 -5.55 -14.63 -11.52
CA GLN A 168 -6.39 -15.22 -12.55
C GLN A 168 -7.55 -14.32 -12.93
N MET A 169 -8.06 -13.53 -11.99
CA MET A 169 -9.11 -12.56 -12.29
C MET A 169 -8.61 -11.40 -13.15
N GLY A 170 -7.30 -11.16 -13.17
CA GLY A 170 -6.73 -10.09 -13.98
C GLY A 170 -5.88 -9.09 -13.23
N CYS A 171 -5.62 -9.28 -11.93
CA CYS A 171 -4.69 -8.39 -11.22
C CYS A 171 -3.29 -8.64 -11.74
N TYR A 172 -2.62 -7.56 -12.18
CA TYR A 172 -1.27 -7.72 -12.72
C TYR A 172 -0.22 -7.85 -11.61
N GLU A 173 -0.57 -7.41 -10.39
CA GLU A 173 0.34 -7.41 -9.27
C GLU A 173 -0.45 -7.69 -8.00
N VAL A 174 0.12 -8.45 -7.10
CA VAL A 174 -0.51 -8.80 -5.82
C VAL A 174 0.39 -8.33 -4.69
N SER A 175 -0.16 -7.51 -3.80
CA SER A 175 0.59 -6.96 -2.67
C SER A 175 0.22 -7.72 -1.41
N LEU A 176 1.24 -8.23 -0.71
CA LEU A 176 1.09 -9.09 0.46
C LEU A 176 1.18 -8.23 1.72
N GLY A 177 0.07 -8.10 2.43
CA GLY A 177 -0.05 -7.20 3.56
C GLY A 177 0.03 -7.86 4.92
N ASP A 178 1.04 -7.48 5.70
CA ASP A 178 1.19 -7.90 7.10
C ASP A 178 0.39 -6.91 7.96
N THR A 179 -0.90 -7.13 8.02
CA THR A 179 -1.87 -6.15 8.53
C THR A 179 -1.60 -5.72 9.96
N ILE A 180 -1.23 -6.67 10.84
CA ILE A 180 -0.98 -6.33 12.24
C ILE A 180 0.50 -6.28 12.58
N GLY A 181 1.35 -6.37 11.55
CA GLY A 181 2.78 -6.16 11.71
C GLY A 181 3.50 -7.19 12.56
N VAL A 182 3.01 -8.43 12.59
CA VAL A 182 3.56 -9.49 13.44
C VAL A 182 4.59 -10.36 12.73
N GLY A 183 4.74 -10.20 11.42
CA GLY A 183 5.62 -11.07 10.65
C GLY A 183 7.08 -10.85 10.96
N THR A 184 7.86 -11.91 10.77
CA THR A 184 9.30 -11.86 10.93
C THR A 184 9.96 -12.30 9.64
N ALA A 185 11.28 -12.12 9.54
CA ALA A 185 11.99 -12.34 8.28
C ALA A 185 11.89 -13.79 7.81
N GLY A 186 12.02 -14.75 8.72
CA GLY A 186 11.90 -16.16 8.34
C GLY A 186 10.51 -16.50 7.83
N ALA A 187 9.50 -16.04 8.55
CA ALA A 187 8.10 -16.28 8.13
C ALA A 187 7.82 -15.61 6.79
N THR A 188 8.38 -14.42 6.57
CA THR A 188 8.19 -13.71 5.30
C THR A 188 8.78 -14.51 4.15
N ARG A 189 9.99 -15.09 4.33
CA ARG A 189 10.59 -15.87 3.26
C ARG A 189 9.74 -17.11 2.94
N ARG A 190 9.26 -17.79 3.99
CA ARG A 190 8.40 -18.97 3.78
C ARG A 190 7.10 -18.58 3.06
N LEU A 191 6.54 -17.42 3.42
CA LEU A 191 5.34 -16.92 2.74
C LEU A 191 5.61 -16.70 1.26
N ILE A 192 6.69 -15.98 0.93
CA ILE A 192 6.98 -15.67 -0.47
C ILE A 192 7.24 -16.95 -1.27
N GLU A 193 7.97 -17.90 -0.69
CA GLU A 193 8.20 -19.17 -1.37
C GLU A 193 6.87 -19.89 -1.67
N ALA A 194 5.94 -19.89 -0.71
CA ALA A 194 4.65 -20.54 -0.93
C ALA A 194 3.84 -19.82 -2.02
N VAL A 195 3.77 -18.48 -1.95
CA VAL A 195 2.99 -17.72 -2.93
C VAL A 195 3.62 -17.79 -4.30
N ALA A 196 4.95 -17.84 -4.38
CA ALA A 196 5.65 -17.90 -5.66
C ALA A 196 5.38 -19.20 -6.41
N SER A 197 4.91 -20.24 -5.72
CA SER A 197 4.48 -21.46 -6.42
C SER A 197 3.24 -21.21 -7.28
N GLU A 198 2.50 -20.14 -7.04
CA GLU A 198 1.26 -19.82 -7.77
C GLU A 198 1.37 -18.53 -8.58
N VAL A 199 2.13 -17.54 -8.13
CA VAL A 199 2.22 -16.23 -8.76
C VAL A 199 3.71 -15.87 -8.87
N PRO A 200 4.20 -15.51 -10.05
CA PRO A 200 5.63 -15.19 -10.19
C PRO A 200 6.05 -14.05 -9.26
N ARG A 201 7.28 -14.12 -8.78
CA ARG A 201 7.81 -13.10 -7.86
C ARG A 201 7.76 -11.71 -8.48
N GLU A 202 7.89 -11.61 -9.79
CA GLU A 202 7.84 -10.32 -10.49
C GLU A 202 6.47 -9.65 -10.40
N ARG A 203 5.46 -10.41 -10.00
CA ARG A 203 4.10 -9.89 -9.83
C ARG A 203 3.70 -9.75 -8.37
N LEU A 204 4.67 -9.86 -7.46
CA LEU A 204 4.40 -9.74 -6.02
C LEU A 204 4.97 -8.44 -5.48
N ALA A 205 4.30 -7.91 -4.47
CA ALA A 205 4.76 -6.74 -3.73
C ALA A 205 4.60 -7.02 -2.24
N GLY A 206 5.37 -6.29 -1.43
CA GLY A 206 5.25 -6.39 0.02
C GLY A 206 4.63 -5.13 0.60
N HIS A 207 3.76 -5.31 1.59
CA HIS A 207 3.09 -4.22 2.27
C HIS A 207 3.19 -4.50 3.77
N PHE A 208 4.27 -4.00 4.37
CA PHE A 208 4.62 -4.39 5.73
C PHE A 208 4.30 -3.28 6.72
N HIS A 209 3.71 -3.69 7.85
CA HIS A 209 3.51 -2.80 8.97
C HIS A 209 4.64 -2.95 9.97
N ASP A 210 4.93 -1.88 10.67
CA ASP A 210 6.10 -1.82 11.56
C ASP A 210 5.72 -1.92 13.04
N THR A 211 4.56 -2.49 13.32
CA THR A 211 4.04 -2.60 14.68
C THR A 211 5.05 -3.22 15.64
N TYR A 212 5.65 -4.33 15.25
CA TYR A 212 6.65 -5.02 16.06
C TYR A 212 8.08 -4.69 15.65
N GLY A 213 8.26 -3.64 14.83
CA GLY A 213 9.60 -3.19 14.44
C GLY A 213 10.29 -4.08 13.43
N GLN A 214 9.54 -4.91 12.70
CA GLN A 214 10.14 -5.91 11.81
C GLN A 214 9.98 -5.58 10.33
N ALA A 215 9.35 -4.46 9.98
CA ALA A 215 9.05 -4.21 8.56
C ALA A 215 10.30 -4.16 7.69
N LEU A 216 11.36 -3.47 8.14
CA LEU A 216 12.58 -3.39 7.33
C LEU A 216 13.28 -4.75 7.20
N ALA A 217 13.26 -5.56 8.26
CA ALA A 217 13.79 -6.92 8.16
C ALA A 217 13.00 -7.74 7.16
N ASN A 218 11.67 -7.58 7.16
CA ASN A 218 10.81 -8.31 6.23
C ASN A 218 11.02 -7.84 4.80
N ILE A 219 11.26 -6.55 4.60
CA ILE A 219 11.60 -6.03 3.27
C ILE A 219 12.91 -6.63 2.79
N TYR A 220 13.94 -6.66 3.66
CA TYR A 220 15.20 -7.25 3.27
C TYR A 220 15.05 -8.73 2.92
N ALA A 221 14.29 -9.47 3.74
CA ALA A 221 14.00 -10.87 3.46
C ALA A 221 13.29 -11.04 2.10
N SER A 222 12.36 -10.13 1.80
CA SER A 222 11.64 -10.15 0.53
C SER A 222 12.57 -9.87 -0.65
N LEU A 223 13.50 -8.94 -0.48
CA LEU A 223 14.50 -8.64 -1.51
C LEU A 223 15.33 -9.90 -1.81
N LEU A 224 15.73 -10.64 -0.76
CA LEU A 224 16.47 -11.87 -0.95
C LEU A 224 15.65 -12.92 -1.72
N GLU A 225 14.34 -12.85 -1.63
CA GLU A 225 13.44 -13.75 -2.36
C GLU A 225 13.08 -13.24 -3.76
N GLY A 226 13.61 -12.08 -4.16
CA GLY A 226 13.40 -11.57 -5.50
C GLY A 226 12.21 -10.63 -5.66
N VAL A 227 11.58 -10.22 -4.58
CA VAL A 227 10.50 -9.23 -4.64
C VAL A 227 11.11 -7.85 -4.76
N ALA A 228 10.59 -7.03 -5.68
CA ALA A 228 11.17 -5.73 -5.98
C ALA A 228 10.16 -4.60 -6.00
N VAL A 229 9.01 -4.77 -5.35
CA VAL A 229 7.99 -3.72 -5.21
C VAL A 229 7.55 -3.70 -3.76
N PHE A 230 7.57 -2.51 -3.16
CA PHE A 230 7.19 -2.38 -1.75
C PHE A 230 6.32 -1.15 -1.54
N ASP A 231 5.22 -1.36 -0.80
CA ASP A 231 4.34 -0.28 -0.39
C ASP A 231 4.89 0.35 0.88
N SER A 232 4.79 1.67 0.98
CA SER A 232 5.24 2.39 2.17
C SER A 232 4.47 3.69 2.28
N SER A 233 4.56 4.32 3.45
CA SER A 233 3.80 5.53 3.73
C SER A 233 4.73 6.63 4.21
N VAL A 234 4.71 7.77 3.53
CA VAL A 234 5.58 8.90 3.89
C VAL A 234 5.33 9.26 5.37
N ALA A 235 6.42 9.55 6.09
CA ALA A 235 6.38 9.90 7.51
C ALA A 235 5.77 8.80 8.38
N GLY A 236 5.58 7.59 7.85
CA GLY A 236 4.93 6.52 8.57
C GLY A 236 3.46 6.78 8.83
N LEU A 237 2.79 7.51 7.96
CA LEU A 237 1.40 7.88 8.18
C LEU A 237 0.50 6.66 8.29
N GLY A 238 -0.50 6.76 9.18
CA GLY A 238 -1.52 5.75 9.37
C GLY A 238 -1.20 4.82 10.53
N GLY A 239 -2.07 4.75 11.50
CA GLY A 239 -1.98 3.74 12.53
C GLY A 239 -2.59 2.45 12.04
N CYS A 240 -2.60 1.45 12.89
CA CYS A 240 -3.27 0.19 12.58
C CYS A 240 -4.52 0.07 13.46
N PRO A 241 -5.71 0.04 12.88
CA PRO A 241 -6.92 -0.05 13.72
C PRO A 241 -7.04 -1.38 14.45
N TYR A 242 -6.25 -2.38 14.05
CA TYR A 242 -6.30 -3.72 14.63
C TYR A 242 -5.23 -3.96 15.69
N ALA A 243 -4.37 -2.96 15.94
CA ALA A 243 -3.31 -3.10 16.93
C ALA A 243 -3.17 -1.76 17.66
N LYS A 244 -3.75 -1.70 18.85
CA LYS A 244 -3.81 -0.46 19.61
C LYS A 244 -2.41 0.09 19.85
N GLY A 245 -2.20 1.37 19.55
CA GLY A 245 -0.92 2.03 19.72
C GLY A 245 0.11 1.72 18.66
N ALA A 246 -0.27 0.97 17.63
CA ALA A 246 0.66 0.55 16.60
C ALA A 246 0.98 1.69 15.63
N THR A 247 2.19 1.67 15.08
CA THR A 247 2.62 2.67 14.11
C THR A 247 2.00 2.44 12.73
N GLY A 248 1.61 1.19 12.41
CA GLY A 248 1.04 0.90 11.10
C GLY A 248 2.10 0.81 10.02
N ASN A 249 1.87 1.47 8.89
CA ASN A 249 2.75 1.35 7.71
C ASN A 249 4.20 1.69 8.02
N VAL A 250 5.10 0.98 7.35
CA VAL A 250 6.52 1.35 7.38
C VAL A 250 6.69 2.69 6.67
N ALA A 251 7.56 3.53 7.20
CA ALA A 251 7.80 4.85 6.63
C ALA A 251 8.62 4.75 5.34
N SER A 252 8.17 5.49 4.32
CA SER A 252 8.87 5.50 3.03
C SER A 252 10.32 5.93 3.17
N GLU A 253 10.59 6.92 4.03
CA GLU A 253 11.95 7.41 4.25
C GLU A 253 12.86 6.31 4.81
N ASP A 254 12.30 5.48 5.71
CA ASP A 254 13.08 4.40 6.30
C ASP A 254 13.39 3.32 5.26
N VAL A 255 12.41 2.99 4.42
CA VAL A 255 12.64 2.04 3.33
C VAL A 255 13.68 2.58 2.36
N LEU A 256 13.55 3.85 2.00
CA LEU A 256 14.50 4.49 1.08
C LEU A 256 15.92 4.46 1.65
N TYR A 257 16.05 4.71 2.97
CA TYR A 257 17.36 4.67 3.59
C TYR A 257 18.00 3.27 3.47
N LEU A 258 17.21 2.23 3.72
CA LEU A 258 17.66 0.86 3.54
C LEU A 258 18.10 0.59 2.09
N LEU A 259 17.25 0.97 1.14
CA LEU A 259 17.53 0.69 -0.27
C LEU A 259 18.75 1.45 -0.78
N ASN A 260 18.90 2.70 -0.36
CA ASN A 260 20.08 3.49 -0.72
C ASN A 260 21.35 2.82 -0.17
N GLY A 261 21.28 2.33 1.07
CA GLY A 261 22.43 1.63 1.66
C GLY A 261 22.79 0.33 0.94
N LEU A 262 21.80 -0.31 0.34
CA LEU A 262 22.02 -1.52 -0.46
C LEU A 262 22.37 -1.19 -1.91
N GLU A 263 22.45 0.09 -2.26
CA GLU A 263 22.74 0.56 -3.61
C GLU A 263 21.70 0.11 -4.63
N ILE A 264 20.44 0.06 -4.17
CA ILE A 264 19.32 -0.29 -5.03
C ILE A 264 18.65 1.00 -5.52
N HIS A 265 18.47 1.11 -6.82
CA HIS A 265 17.90 2.32 -7.42
C HIS A 265 16.40 2.41 -7.21
N THR A 266 15.91 3.60 -6.84
CA THR A 266 14.46 3.85 -6.75
C THR A 266 14.04 5.09 -7.51
N GLY A 267 14.95 6.04 -7.74
CA GLY A 267 14.62 7.32 -8.35
C GLY A 267 14.08 8.36 -7.37
N VAL A 268 14.02 8.05 -6.10
CA VAL A 268 13.43 8.95 -5.09
C VAL A 268 14.51 9.75 -4.40
N ASP A 269 14.26 11.06 -4.23
CA ASP A 269 15.15 11.98 -3.54
C ASP A 269 14.78 12.03 -2.05
N MET A 270 15.74 11.70 -1.18
CA MET A 270 15.48 11.63 0.25
C MET A 270 15.09 12.99 0.84
N HIS A 271 15.79 14.07 0.47
CA HIS A 271 15.49 15.39 1.03
C HIS A 271 14.08 15.81 0.67
N ALA A 272 13.69 15.66 -0.58
CA ALA A 272 12.35 16.03 -1.03
C ALA A 272 11.29 15.18 -0.35
N LEU A 273 11.57 13.90 -0.14
CA LEU A 273 10.62 13.01 0.53
C LEU A 273 10.44 13.42 1.99
N VAL A 274 11.55 13.72 2.70
CA VAL A 274 11.47 14.17 4.08
C VAL A 274 10.68 15.48 4.17
N ASP A 275 10.90 16.41 3.25
CA ASP A 275 10.15 17.66 3.24
C ASP A 275 8.65 17.43 3.05
N ALA A 276 8.28 16.52 2.15
CA ALA A 276 6.88 16.18 1.95
C ALA A 276 6.25 15.63 3.24
N GLY A 277 6.98 14.77 3.93
CA GLY A 277 6.53 14.21 5.19
C GLY A 277 6.36 15.26 6.27
N GLN A 278 7.30 16.21 6.33
CA GLN A 278 7.21 17.28 7.32
C GLN A 278 5.99 18.18 7.07
N ARG A 279 5.73 18.49 5.80
CA ARG A 279 4.58 19.36 5.49
C ARG A 279 3.26 18.70 5.87
N ILE A 280 3.08 17.41 5.54
CA ILE A 280 1.81 16.76 5.90
C ILE A 280 1.72 16.56 7.42
N CYS A 281 2.81 16.28 8.09
CA CYS A 281 2.78 16.16 9.56
C CYS A 281 2.40 17.47 10.20
N ALA A 282 2.85 18.60 9.65
CA ALA A 282 2.45 19.91 10.15
C ALA A 282 0.93 20.12 10.04
N VAL A 283 0.35 19.70 8.91
CA VAL A 283 -1.10 19.77 8.72
C VAL A 283 -1.82 18.92 9.75
N LEU A 284 -1.30 17.71 9.99
CA LEU A 284 -1.91 16.76 10.92
C LEU A 284 -1.65 17.11 12.39
N GLY A 285 -0.69 18.00 12.65
CA GLY A 285 -0.33 18.35 14.02
C GLY A 285 0.36 17.22 14.77
N LYS A 286 1.17 16.43 14.07
CA LYS A 286 1.85 15.30 14.69
C LYS A 286 3.31 15.26 14.27
N SER A 287 4.12 14.55 15.07
CA SER A 287 5.53 14.38 14.74
C SER A 287 5.70 13.36 13.63
N ASN A 288 6.80 13.48 12.90
CA ASN A 288 7.14 12.55 11.83
C ASN A 288 7.43 11.18 12.42
N GLY A 289 6.83 10.14 11.86
CA GLY A 289 7.03 8.77 12.34
C GLY A 289 8.26 8.07 11.78
N SER A 290 8.95 8.69 10.84
CA SER A 290 10.12 8.08 10.22
C SER A 290 11.37 8.35 11.04
N ARG A 291 12.09 7.28 11.38
CA ARG A 291 13.36 7.44 12.09
C ARG A 291 14.42 8.08 11.20
N ALA A 292 14.44 7.71 9.92
CA ALA A 292 15.41 8.30 8.98
C ALA A 292 15.14 9.80 8.82
N ALA A 293 13.85 10.18 8.72
CA ALA A 293 13.51 11.60 8.61
C ALA A 293 13.94 12.37 9.86
N LYS A 294 13.67 11.85 11.04
CA LYS A 294 14.07 12.50 12.27
C LYS A 294 15.58 12.68 12.33
N ALA A 295 16.32 11.69 11.92
CA ALA A 295 17.77 11.78 11.89
C ALA A 295 18.27 12.83 10.90
N UNK A 296 17.62 12.82 9.85
CA UNK A 296 17.95 13.72 8.90
C UNK A 296 17.74 15.04 9.29
N LEU A 297 16.67 15.33 9.87
CA LEU A 297 16.30 16.69 10.31
C LEU A 297 17.18 17.19 11.47
N ALA A 298 17.60 16.30 12.34
CA ALA A 298 18.44 16.68 13.47
C ALA A 298 19.81 17.20 13.05
N LYS A 299 20.23 16.97 11.83
CA LYS A 299 21.53 17.41 11.31
C LYS A 299 21.44 18.77 10.58
N ALA A 300 20.23 19.26 10.36
CA ALA A 300 20.02 20.49 9.59
C ALA A 300 20.32 21.75 10.40
#